data_7aa3612b86a56e3269ec197bea9c21a0
#
_entry.id   7aa3612b86a56e3269ec197bea9c21a0
#
_cell.length_a   1.000
_cell.length_b   1.000
_cell.length_c   1.000
_cell.angle_alpha   90.00
_cell.angle_beta   90.00
_cell.angle_gamma   90.00
#
_symmetry.space_group_name_H-M   'P 1'
#
loop_
_entity.id
_entity.type
_entity.pdbx_description
1 polymer ?
#
loop_
_entity_poly.entity_id
_entity_poly.type
_entity_poly.pdbx_seq_one_letter_code
_entity_poly.pdbx_strand_id
1 'polypeptide(L)'
;RVFRKNIKVWACADRNNTFKESVQETLLGKSTSVGTGMLPMSRGNAPGIVDIVTKPNTGGMVDLIVVKSDMSKQPSIISSRTYEQGVKAFYGAAVDAIWEDEESDSTIHNECLLRTMTTQGIVILTYTPLHGLTPLTLEFKETATLLTEGMD
;
A
#
# COMPACT_ATOMS: atom_id res chain seq x y z
N ARG A 1 0.52 7.96 14.23
CA ARG A 1 0.90 6.73 14.94
C ARG A 1 2.28 6.26 14.49
N VAL A 2 3.17 5.92 15.44
CA VAL A 2 4.50 5.40 15.13
C VAL A 2 4.50 3.89 15.34
N PHE A 3 4.74 3.12 14.29
CA PHE A 3 4.94 1.67 14.38
C PHE A 3 6.39 1.40 14.85
N ARG A 4 6.54 0.77 16.01
CA ARG A 4 7.86 0.46 16.61
C ARG A 4 8.26 -1.00 16.45
N LYS A 5 7.55 -1.77 15.64
CA LYS A 5 7.78 -3.19 15.36
C LYS A 5 7.69 -3.44 13.85
N ASN A 6 8.06 -4.63 13.43
CA ASN A 6 7.74 -5.06 12.07
C ASN A 6 6.24 -4.93 11.79
N ILE A 7 5.90 -4.43 10.61
CA ILE A 7 4.52 -4.22 10.17
C ILE A 7 4.24 -4.98 8.88
N LYS A 8 2.99 -5.34 8.70
CA LYS A 8 2.44 -5.86 7.45
C LYS A 8 1.63 -4.76 6.78
N VAL A 9 1.94 -4.50 5.53
CA VAL A 9 1.28 -3.46 4.73
C VAL A 9 0.74 -4.08 3.45
N TRP A 10 -0.44 -3.69 3.05
CA TRP A 10 -0.90 -3.88 1.68
C TRP A 10 -0.79 -2.57 0.92
N ALA A 11 -0.23 -2.65 -0.29
CA ALA A 11 -0.24 -1.58 -1.25
C ALA A 11 -1.13 -2.03 -2.42
N CYS A 12 -2.17 -1.27 -2.72
CA CYS A 12 -3.25 -1.67 -3.60
C CYS A 12 -3.37 -0.72 -4.78
N ALA A 13 -3.80 -1.21 -5.93
CA ALA A 13 -4.15 -0.41 -7.10
C ALA A 13 -5.24 -1.13 -7.94
N ASP A 14 -5.78 -0.45 -8.93
CA ASP A 14 -6.84 -1.01 -9.80
C ASP A 14 -6.40 -2.34 -10.45
N ARG A 15 -5.27 -2.32 -11.16
CA ARG A 15 -4.74 -3.47 -11.90
C ARG A 15 -3.22 -3.52 -11.90
N ASN A 16 -2.66 -4.63 -12.40
CA ASN A 16 -1.22 -4.87 -12.38
C ASN A 16 -0.40 -3.76 -13.06
N ASN A 17 -0.86 -3.21 -14.18
CA ASN A 17 -0.14 -2.13 -14.87
C ASN A 17 -0.17 -0.84 -14.06
N THR A 18 -1.33 -0.44 -13.56
CA THR A 18 -1.48 0.74 -12.69
C THR A 18 -0.61 0.59 -11.45
N PHE A 19 -0.59 -0.60 -10.82
CA PHE A 19 0.28 -0.86 -9.68
C PHE A 19 1.75 -0.61 -10.00
N LYS A 20 2.25 -1.08 -11.16
CA LYS A 20 3.65 -0.87 -11.56
C LYS A 20 3.98 0.59 -11.81
N GLU A 21 3.11 1.30 -12.51
CA GLU A 21 3.35 2.67 -12.97
C GLU A 21 3.15 3.72 -11.86
N SER A 22 2.32 3.42 -10.86
CA SER A 22 2.03 4.31 -9.74
C SER A 22 2.71 3.82 -8.46
N VAL A 23 2.12 2.82 -7.82
CA VAL A 23 2.51 2.36 -6.47
C VAL A 23 3.95 1.84 -6.43
N GLN A 24 4.30 0.96 -7.37
CA GLN A 24 5.65 0.37 -7.41
C GLN A 24 6.72 1.42 -7.72
N GLU A 25 6.47 2.33 -8.67
CA GLU A 25 7.40 3.43 -8.97
C GLU A 25 7.54 4.41 -7.80
N THR A 26 6.46 4.71 -7.10
CA THR A 26 6.51 5.54 -5.90
C THR A 26 7.36 4.91 -4.81
N LEU A 27 7.19 3.62 -4.56
CA LEU A 27 7.93 2.91 -3.51
C LEU A 27 9.39 2.63 -3.88
N LEU A 28 9.66 2.17 -5.09
CA LEU A 28 10.96 1.64 -5.51
C LEU A 28 11.71 2.52 -6.51
N GLY A 29 11.04 3.45 -7.15
CA GLY A 29 11.56 4.21 -8.30
C GLY A 29 11.24 3.52 -9.63
N LYS A 30 11.50 4.22 -10.73
CA LYS A 30 11.26 3.69 -12.07
C LYS A 30 12.06 2.42 -12.33
N SER A 31 11.55 1.52 -13.17
CA SER A 31 12.21 0.26 -13.53
C SER A 31 13.64 0.46 -14.08
N THR A 32 13.90 1.61 -14.71
CA THR A 32 15.24 2.01 -15.20
C THR A 32 16.14 2.62 -14.13
N SER A 33 15.59 2.97 -12.95
CA SER A 33 16.30 3.66 -11.87
C SER A 33 15.78 3.19 -10.49
N VAL A 34 15.71 1.88 -10.30
CA VAL A 34 15.31 1.26 -9.05
C VAL A 34 16.21 1.72 -7.89
N GLY A 35 15.60 2.09 -6.77
CA GLY A 35 16.26 2.67 -5.61
C GLY A 35 16.17 4.19 -5.51
N THR A 36 15.41 4.83 -6.41
CA THR A 36 15.13 6.27 -6.38
C THR A 36 13.75 6.59 -5.82
N GLY A 37 12.97 5.58 -5.42
CA GLY A 37 11.67 5.73 -4.79
C GLY A 37 11.76 6.07 -3.29
N MET A 38 10.62 6.00 -2.61
CA MET A 38 10.53 6.30 -1.19
C MET A 38 11.29 5.30 -0.30
N LEU A 39 11.43 4.05 -0.76
CA LEU A 39 12.17 3.01 -0.04
C LEU A 39 13.62 2.98 -0.50
N PRO A 40 14.58 3.30 0.36
CA PRO A 40 15.98 3.28 -0.01
C PRO A 40 16.46 1.85 -0.25
N MET A 41 16.91 1.56 -1.46
CA MET A 41 17.55 0.30 -1.79
C MET A 41 19.05 0.39 -1.55
N SER A 42 19.64 -0.74 -1.15
CA SER A 42 21.07 -0.86 -0.95
C SER A 42 21.84 -0.47 -2.23
N ARG A 43 22.84 0.39 -2.08
CA ARG A 43 23.86 0.62 -3.11
C ARG A 43 25.22 0.23 -2.55
N GLY A 44 25.89 -0.71 -3.21
CA GLY A 44 27.23 -1.15 -2.82
C GLY A 44 27.25 -1.93 -1.50
N ASN A 45 28.22 -1.63 -0.63
CA ASN A 45 28.44 -2.35 0.63
C ASN A 45 27.53 -1.94 1.79
N ALA A 46 26.60 -1.00 1.58
CA ALA A 46 25.63 -0.67 2.60
C ALA A 46 24.58 -1.80 2.71
N PRO A 47 24.20 -2.22 3.94
CA PRO A 47 23.19 -3.28 4.11
C PRO A 47 21.89 -2.85 3.45
N GLY A 48 21.40 -3.67 2.52
CA GLY A 48 20.11 -3.43 1.85
C GLY A 48 18.98 -3.49 2.84
N ILE A 49 18.16 -2.45 2.85
CA ILE A 49 16.93 -2.48 3.62
C ILE A 49 15.78 -3.13 2.86
N VAL A 50 15.92 -3.36 1.56
CA VAL A 50 14.82 -3.87 0.74
C VAL A 50 15.23 -5.09 -0.08
N ASP A 51 14.51 -6.19 0.11
CA ASP A 51 14.50 -7.35 -0.80
C ASP A 51 13.16 -7.36 -1.55
N ILE A 52 13.19 -7.74 -2.83
CA ILE A 52 12.01 -7.71 -3.72
C ILE A 52 11.73 -9.12 -4.22
N VAL A 53 10.47 -9.53 -4.15
CA VAL A 53 9.95 -10.73 -4.80
C VAL A 53 8.97 -10.31 -5.90
N THR A 54 9.25 -10.71 -7.13
CA THR A 54 8.38 -10.39 -8.27
C THR A 54 7.31 -11.46 -8.49
N LYS A 55 6.14 -11.03 -8.96
CA LYS A 55 5.04 -11.91 -9.30
C LYS A 55 5.27 -12.54 -10.68
N PRO A 56 5.21 -13.86 -10.83
CA PRO A 56 5.36 -14.52 -12.13
C PRO A 56 4.34 -14.02 -13.15
N ASN A 57 4.75 -13.94 -14.42
CA ASN A 57 3.87 -13.62 -15.57
C ASN A 57 3.17 -12.25 -15.51
N THR A 58 3.65 -11.31 -14.73
CA THR A 58 3.04 -9.96 -14.60
C THR A 58 3.92 -8.84 -15.16
N GLY A 59 4.92 -9.19 -15.97
CA GLY A 59 5.82 -8.18 -16.57
C GLY A 59 6.63 -7.39 -15.53
N GLY A 60 7.06 -8.07 -14.44
CA GLY A 60 7.92 -7.46 -13.42
C GLY A 60 7.17 -6.74 -12.30
N MET A 61 5.87 -6.96 -12.14
CA MET A 61 5.16 -6.50 -10.95
C MET A 61 5.76 -7.15 -9.69
N VAL A 62 6.00 -6.32 -8.68
CA VAL A 62 6.47 -6.79 -7.38
C VAL A 62 5.32 -7.39 -6.60
N ASP A 63 5.52 -8.58 -6.03
CA ASP A 63 4.55 -9.26 -5.17
C ASP A 63 4.77 -8.89 -3.69
N LEU A 64 6.03 -8.93 -3.28
CA LEU A 64 6.44 -8.60 -1.91
C LEU A 64 7.65 -7.67 -1.92
N ILE A 65 7.62 -6.69 -1.04
CA ILE A 65 8.77 -5.87 -0.66
C ILE A 65 9.07 -6.17 0.81
N VAL A 66 10.26 -6.69 1.08
CA VAL A 66 10.75 -7.00 2.42
C VAL A 66 11.63 -5.86 2.90
N VAL A 67 11.19 -5.13 3.91
CA VAL A 67 11.89 -3.97 4.44
C VAL A 67 12.55 -4.34 5.77
N LYS A 68 13.87 -4.40 5.79
CA LYS A 68 14.68 -4.66 6.99
C LYS A 68 14.81 -3.38 7.81
N SER A 69 14.86 -3.52 9.12
CA SER A 69 15.02 -2.39 10.04
C SER A 69 15.87 -2.80 11.23
N ASP A 70 16.78 -1.93 11.66
CA ASP A 70 17.59 -2.13 12.85
C ASP A 70 16.75 -2.11 14.15
N MET A 71 15.53 -1.59 14.07
CA MET A 71 14.60 -1.50 15.20
C MET A 71 13.83 -2.82 15.44
N SER A 72 13.90 -3.79 14.54
CA SER A 72 13.19 -5.07 14.66
C SER A 72 14.03 -6.21 14.10
N LYS A 73 14.05 -7.35 14.83
CA LYS A 73 14.68 -8.58 14.34
C LYS A 73 13.97 -9.19 13.12
N GLN A 74 12.70 -8.87 12.93
CA GLN A 74 11.90 -9.33 11.79
C GLN A 74 11.62 -8.17 10.84
N PRO A 75 11.67 -8.40 9.53
CA PRO A 75 11.39 -7.36 8.55
C PRO A 75 9.91 -6.97 8.55
N SER A 76 9.64 -5.77 8.09
CA SER A 76 8.31 -5.37 7.64
C SER A 76 8.07 -5.88 6.22
N ILE A 77 6.81 -6.14 5.87
CA ILE A 77 6.43 -6.69 4.57
C ILE A 77 5.38 -5.78 3.94
N ILE A 78 5.62 -5.37 2.70
CA ILE A 78 4.62 -4.73 1.86
C ILE A 78 4.21 -5.74 0.79
N SER A 79 2.94 -6.10 0.75
CA SER A 79 2.37 -7.02 -0.25
C SER A 79 1.53 -6.26 -1.25
N SER A 80 1.69 -6.55 -2.53
CA SER A 80 0.86 -5.97 -3.57
C SER A 80 -0.52 -6.62 -3.63
N ARG A 81 -1.54 -5.82 -3.91
CA ARG A 81 -2.91 -6.27 -4.19
C ARG A 81 -3.46 -5.48 -5.37
N THR A 82 -4.33 -6.09 -6.16
CA THR A 82 -5.05 -5.34 -7.20
C THR A 82 -6.54 -5.62 -7.11
N TYR A 83 -7.35 -4.60 -7.38
CA TYR A 83 -8.81 -4.72 -7.28
C TYR A 83 -9.39 -5.67 -8.33
N GLU A 84 -8.73 -5.81 -9.49
CA GLU A 84 -9.10 -6.80 -10.51
C GLU A 84 -9.08 -8.25 -10.01
N GLN A 85 -8.37 -8.54 -8.91
CA GLN A 85 -8.36 -9.86 -8.25
C GLN A 85 -9.66 -10.14 -7.49
N GLY A 86 -10.48 -9.11 -7.30
CA GLY A 86 -11.74 -9.17 -6.56
C GLY A 86 -11.56 -9.28 -5.05
N VAL A 87 -12.65 -9.09 -4.32
CA VAL A 87 -12.66 -8.99 -2.85
C VAL A 87 -12.01 -10.18 -2.14
N LYS A 88 -12.08 -11.38 -2.74
CA LYS A 88 -11.49 -12.59 -2.13
C LYS A 88 -9.97 -12.50 -1.93
N ALA A 89 -9.27 -11.70 -2.75
CA ALA A 89 -7.83 -11.47 -2.60
C ALA A 89 -7.49 -10.68 -1.33
N PHE A 90 -8.48 -10.01 -0.75
CA PHE A 90 -8.35 -9.20 0.46
C PHE A 90 -8.78 -9.94 1.74
N TYR A 91 -9.23 -11.19 1.61
CA TYR A 91 -9.56 -12.02 2.76
C TYR A 91 -8.30 -12.53 3.47
N GLY A 92 -8.42 -12.81 4.76
CA GLY A 92 -7.41 -13.55 5.52
C GLY A 92 -6.73 -12.74 6.61
N ALA A 93 -5.44 -12.47 6.46
CA ALA A 93 -4.61 -11.97 7.54
C ALA A 93 -4.90 -10.51 7.91
N ALA A 94 -4.82 -10.20 9.21
CA ALA A 94 -4.78 -8.83 9.70
C ALA A 94 -3.48 -8.13 9.24
N VAL A 95 -3.58 -6.84 8.94
CA VAL A 95 -2.48 -5.99 8.50
C VAL A 95 -2.45 -4.69 9.30
N ASP A 96 -1.29 -4.07 9.38
CA ASP A 96 -1.08 -2.86 10.18
C ASP A 96 -1.36 -1.57 9.40
N ALA A 97 -1.23 -1.62 8.07
CA ALA A 97 -1.55 -0.50 7.20
C ALA A 97 -1.99 -0.98 5.82
N ILE A 98 -2.86 -0.23 5.17
CA ILE A 98 -3.27 -0.44 3.79
C ILE A 98 -3.19 0.89 3.07
N TRP A 99 -2.55 0.90 1.91
CA TRP A 99 -2.59 2.01 0.97
C TRP A 99 -3.41 1.59 -0.25
N GLU A 100 -4.56 2.19 -0.40
CA GLU A 100 -5.44 2.06 -1.56
C GLU A 100 -5.13 3.22 -2.52
N ASP A 101 -4.46 2.93 -3.63
CA ASP A 101 -4.22 3.87 -4.71
C ASP A 101 -5.30 3.67 -5.78
N GLU A 102 -5.99 4.72 -6.11
CA GLU A 102 -7.24 4.78 -6.83
C GLU A 102 -8.45 4.25 -6.01
N GLU A 103 -9.62 4.67 -6.44
CA GLU A 103 -10.88 4.29 -5.80
C GLU A 103 -11.20 2.82 -6.02
N SER A 104 -11.32 2.06 -4.94
CA SER A 104 -11.78 0.67 -4.98
C SER A 104 -13.30 0.57 -4.90
N ASP A 105 -13.85 -0.59 -5.24
CA ASP A 105 -15.23 -0.93 -4.89
C ASP A 105 -15.43 -0.87 -3.37
N SER A 106 -16.58 -0.38 -2.92
CA SER A 106 -16.90 -0.26 -1.48
C SER A 106 -16.80 -1.60 -0.73
N THR A 107 -17.05 -2.73 -1.40
CA THR A 107 -16.90 -4.05 -0.80
C THR A 107 -15.43 -4.36 -0.48
N ILE A 108 -14.51 -3.96 -1.36
CA ILE A 108 -13.06 -4.11 -1.15
C ILE A 108 -12.60 -3.16 -0.04
N HIS A 109 -13.02 -1.89 -0.09
CA HIS A 109 -12.69 -0.91 0.95
C HIS A 109 -13.14 -1.37 2.34
N ASN A 110 -14.38 -1.83 2.46
CA ASN A 110 -14.91 -2.35 3.72
C ASN A 110 -14.10 -3.57 4.23
N GLU A 111 -13.67 -4.45 3.33
CA GLU A 111 -12.78 -5.56 3.70
C GLU A 111 -11.42 -5.06 4.19
N CYS A 112 -10.85 -4.05 3.55
CA CYS A 112 -9.61 -3.40 4.01
C CYS A 112 -9.74 -2.82 5.42
N LEU A 113 -10.85 -2.15 5.72
CA LEU A 113 -11.15 -1.67 7.07
C LEU A 113 -11.20 -2.81 8.09
N LEU A 114 -11.87 -3.93 7.75
CA LEU A 114 -11.92 -5.11 8.62
C LEU A 114 -10.53 -5.71 8.89
N ARG A 115 -9.61 -5.71 7.90
CA ARG A 115 -8.26 -6.25 8.08
C ARG A 115 -7.38 -5.42 9.00
N THR A 116 -7.65 -4.14 9.14
CA THR A 116 -6.90 -3.24 10.03
C THR A 116 -7.49 -3.13 11.44
N MET A 117 -8.71 -3.59 11.68
CA MET A 117 -9.40 -3.45 12.98
C MET A 117 -8.64 -4.10 14.15
N THR A 118 -8.18 -5.33 13.98
CA THR A 118 -7.52 -6.09 15.08
C THR A 118 -6.13 -5.55 15.41
N THR A 119 -5.46 -4.92 14.47
CA THR A 119 -4.16 -4.28 14.65
C THR A 119 -4.28 -2.83 15.06
N GLN A 120 -5.51 -2.29 15.08
CA GLN A 120 -5.77 -0.85 15.14
C GLN A 120 -4.95 -0.11 14.06
N GLY A 121 -4.89 -0.70 12.88
CA GLY A 121 -4.13 -0.22 11.75
C GLY A 121 -4.73 1.03 11.12
N ILE A 122 -4.15 1.43 9.99
CA ILE A 122 -4.61 2.59 9.22
C ILE A 122 -4.92 2.17 7.78
N VAL A 123 -5.91 2.81 7.17
CA VAL A 123 -6.15 2.76 5.73
C VAL A 123 -5.91 4.16 5.19
N ILE A 124 -5.10 4.25 4.14
CA ILE A 124 -4.80 5.48 3.40
C ILE A 124 -5.38 5.29 2.02
N LEU A 125 -6.24 6.20 1.60
CA LEU A 125 -6.84 6.20 0.28
C LEU A 125 -6.36 7.44 -0.49
N THR A 126 -5.77 7.22 -1.65
CA THR A 126 -5.30 8.27 -2.57
C THR A 126 -5.99 8.08 -3.92
N TYR A 127 -6.88 8.99 -4.29
CA TYR A 127 -7.59 8.89 -5.58
C TYR A 127 -8.07 10.25 -6.08
N THR A 128 -8.35 10.30 -7.37
CA THR A 128 -9.04 11.42 -7.98
C THR A 128 -10.47 11.00 -8.29
N PRO A 129 -11.51 11.71 -7.80
CA PRO A 129 -12.90 11.31 -7.96
C PRO A 129 -13.39 11.54 -9.40
N LEU A 130 -12.86 10.77 -10.35
CA LEU A 130 -13.16 10.90 -11.79
C LEU A 130 -14.60 10.49 -12.11
N HIS A 131 -15.21 9.66 -11.29
CA HIS A 131 -16.58 9.17 -11.46
C HIS A 131 -17.62 10.01 -10.68
N GLY A 132 -17.22 11.18 -10.17
CA GLY A 132 -18.08 12.05 -9.39
C GLY A 132 -18.32 11.56 -7.97
N LEU A 133 -19.53 11.74 -7.46
CA LEU A 133 -19.91 11.37 -6.09
C LEU A 133 -20.30 9.89 -6.03
N THR A 134 -19.34 9.02 -5.96
CA THR A 134 -19.56 7.59 -5.70
C THR A 134 -19.98 7.36 -4.25
N PRO A 135 -20.54 6.19 -3.89
CA PRO A 135 -20.86 5.87 -2.49
C PRO A 135 -19.68 6.05 -1.54
N LEU A 136 -18.49 5.64 -1.95
CA LEU A 136 -17.27 5.79 -1.15
C LEU A 136 -16.87 7.27 -0.98
N THR A 137 -16.91 8.05 -2.07
CA THR A 137 -16.66 9.50 -2.02
C THR A 137 -17.65 10.22 -1.11
N LEU A 138 -18.94 9.84 -1.16
CA LEU A 138 -19.97 10.42 -0.29
C LEU A 138 -19.72 10.07 1.19
N GLU A 139 -19.39 8.83 1.50
CA GLU A 139 -19.06 8.40 2.86
C GLU A 139 -17.91 9.22 3.46
N PHE A 140 -16.80 9.40 2.71
CA PHE A 140 -15.72 10.26 3.14
C PHE A 140 -16.14 11.71 3.34
N LYS A 141 -16.94 12.26 2.41
CA LYS A 141 -17.41 13.64 2.51
C LYS A 141 -18.29 13.89 3.74
N GLU A 142 -19.08 12.90 4.14
CA GLU A 142 -20.01 13.02 5.27
C GLU A 142 -19.34 12.75 6.63
N THR A 143 -18.34 11.87 6.67
CA THR A 143 -17.74 11.40 7.91
C THR A 143 -16.35 11.99 8.19
N ALA A 144 -15.66 12.47 7.16
CA ALA A 144 -14.28 12.94 7.29
C ALA A 144 -14.19 14.31 7.96
N THR A 145 -13.16 14.46 8.79
CA THR A 145 -12.74 15.79 9.29
C THR A 145 -11.74 16.40 8.30
N LEU A 146 -12.07 17.58 7.78
CA LEU A 146 -11.14 18.30 6.92
C LEU A 146 -9.97 18.83 7.75
N LEU A 147 -8.75 18.38 7.43
CA LEU A 147 -7.55 18.95 8.01
C LEU A 147 -7.20 20.24 7.25
N THR A 148 -7.27 21.38 7.94
CA THR A 148 -6.81 22.66 7.42
C THR A 148 -5.39 22.95 7.91
N GLU A 149 -4.62 23.75 7.15
CA GLU A 149 -3.29 24.19 7.59
C GLU A 149 -3.36 24.82 9.00
N GLY A 150 -2.60 24.26 9.95
CA GLY A 150 -2.55 24.74 11.34
C GLY A 150 -3.24 23.82 12.36
N MET A 151 -3.76 22.69 11.97
CA MET A 151 -4.15 21.60 12.89
C MET A 151 -2.99 20.60 13.00
N ASP A 152 -2.10 20.87 13.96
CA ASP A 152 -1.06 19.94 14.41
C ASP A 152 -1.61 18.93 15.45
#